data_cebc4fb67611f6c7c985fe1bb03885cb
#
_entry.id   cebc4fb67611f6c7c985fe1bb03885cb
#
_cell.length_a   1.000
_cell.length_b   1.000
_cell.length_c   1.000
_cell.angle_alpha   90.00
_cell.angle_beta   90.00
_cell.angle_gamma   90.00
#
_symmetry.space_group_name_H-M   'P 1'
#
loop_
_entity.id
_entity.type
_entity.pdbx_description
1 polymer ?
#
loop_
_entity_poly.entity_id
_entity_poly.type
_entity_poly.pdbx_seq_one_letter_code
_entity_poly.pdbx_strand_id
1 'polypeptide(L)'
;MIELDRDAMTPMYVQLANVLRDRIRRGEIPVGRRLPSQSELEEETGGVVSRRTIKSALEVLADEGLVQGVQGKGVFVIALPAGGQS
;
A
#
# COMPACT_ATOMS: atom_id res chain seq x y z
N MET A 1 -2.97 2.60 12.61
CA MET A 1 -2.49 1.21 12.72
C MET A 1 -3.19 0.32 11.73
N ILE A 2 -2.45 -0.56 11.10
CA ILE A 2 -3.01 -1.46 10.11
C ILE A 2 -3.15 -2.84 10.73
N GLU A 3 -4.35 -3.40 10.66
CA GLU A 3 -4.60 -4.73 11.18
C GLU A 3 -4.76 -5.69 10.00
N LEU A 4 -3.96 -6.73 10.00
CA LEU A 4 -4.00 -7.74 8.96
C LEU A 4 -4.27 -9.09 9.61
N ASP A 5 -4.99 -9.95 8.88
CA ASP A 5 -5.41 -11.24 9.41
C ASP A 5 -4.62 -12.36 8.76
N ARG A 6 -3.73 -12.99 9.53
CA ARG A 6 -2.91 -14.09 9.02
C ARG A 6 -3.74 -15.30 8.66
N ASP A 7 -4.87 -15.47 9.33
CA ASP A 7 -5.68 -16.66 9.14
C ASP A 7 -6.69 -16.51 8.03
N ALA A 8 -6.79 -15.32 7.44
CA ALA A 8 -7.70 -15.10 6.33
C ALA A 8 -7.21 -15.82 5.10
N MET A 9 -8.12 -16.16 4.22
CA MET A 9 -7.76 -16.79 2.95
C MET A 9 -7.03 -15.83 2.03
N THR A 10 -7.27 -14.54 2.20
CA THR A 10 -6.58 -13.52 1.39
C THR A 10 -5.14 -13.37 1.85
N PRO A 11 -4.16 -13.49 0.96
CA PRO A 11 -2.76 -13.32 1.37
C PRO A 11 -2.50 -11.96 2.00
N MET A 12 -1.51 -11.92 2.90
CA MET A 12 -1.19 -10.71 3.64
C MET A 12 -0.85 -9.54 2.72
N TYR A 13 -0.10 -9.80 1.65
CA TYR A 13 0.28 -8.70 0.77
C TYR A 13 -0.93 -8.11 0.05
N VAL A 14 -1.93 -8.93 -0.24
CA VAL A 14 -3.16 -8.43 -0.86
C VAL A 14 -3.94 -7.59 0.14
N GLN A 15 -4.01 -8.05 1.39
CA GLN A 15 -4.67 -7.29 2.44
C GLN A 15 -4.02 -5.92 2.61
N LEU A 16 -2.70 -5.89 2.64
CA LEU A 16 -1.99 -4.62 2.79
C LEU A 16 -2.22 -3.71 1.59
N ALA A 17 -2.18 -4.27 0.38
CA ALA A 17 -2.47 -3.47 -0.81
C ALA A 17 -3.88 -2.89 -0.75
N ASN A 18 -4.85 -3.66 -0.27
CA ASN A 18 -6.22 -3.19 -0.15
C ASN A 18 -6.32 -2.01 0.82
N VAL A 19 -5.61 -2.08 1.95
CA VAL A 19 -5.60 -0.99 2.92
C VAL A 19 -5.02 0.27 2.31
N LEU A 20 -3.89 0.14 1.63
CA LEU A 20 -3.24 1.30 1.03
C LEU A 20 -4.06 1.88 -0.11
N ARG A 21 -4.66 1.02 -0.94
CA ARG A 21 -5.52 1.49 -2.02
C ARG A 21 -6.69 2.28 -1.46
N ASP A 22 -7.24 1.82 -0.35
CA ASP A 22 -8.36 2.49 0.28
C ASP A 22 -7.96 3.86 0.82
N ARG A 23 -6.76 3.97 1.40
CA ARG A 23 -6.25 5.26 1.86
C ARG A 23 -6.08 6.24 0.71
N ILE A 24 -5.61 5.75 -0.44
CA ILE A 24 -5.47 6.59 -1.62
C ILE A 24 -6.85 7.03 -2.11
N ARG A 25 -7.78 6.09 -2.17
CA ARG A 25 -9.13 6.39 -2.66
C ARG A 25 -9.83 7.43 -1.80
N ARG A 26 -9.63 7.35 -0.49
CA ARG A 26 -10.28 8.28 0.44
C ARG A 26 -9.56 9.61 0.56
N GLY A 27 -8.44 9.77 -0.11
CA GLY A 27 -7.69 11.02 -0.05
C GLY A 27 -6.77 11.16 1.15
N GLU A 28 -6.62 10.10 1.94
CA GLU A 28 -5.69 10.14 3.07
C GLU A 28 -4.25 10.23 2.57
N ILE A 29 -3.97 9.63 1.42
CA ILE A 29 -2.68 9.78 0.77
C ILE A 29 -2.97 10.36 -0.61
N PRO A 30 -2.90 11.68 -0.76
CA PRO A 30 -3.27 12.31 -2.02
C PRO A 30 -2.29 12.02 -3.15
N VAL A 31 -2.76 12.20 -4.37
CA VAL A 31 -1.88 12.12 -5.53
C VAL A 31 -0.75 13.13 -5.36
N GLY A 32 0.47 12.70 -5.66
CA GLY A 32 1.66 13.53 -5.48
C GLY A 32 2.34 13.35 -4.16
N ARG A 33 1.72 12.63 -3.22
CA ARG A 33 2.31 12.40 -1.91
C ARG A 33 2.94 11.02 -1.83
N ARG A 34 3.91 10.90 -0.93
CA ARG A 34 4.64 9.66 -0.75
C ARG A 34 3.84 8.72 0.15
N LEU A 35 3.88 7.43 -0.19
CA LEU A 35 3.35 6.40 0.70
C LEU A 35 4.27 6.26 1.90
N PRO A 36 3.78 5.69 3.01
CA PRO A 36 4.65 5.35 4.12
C PRO A 36 5.80 4.47 3.65
N SER A 37 6.97 4.65 4.26
CA SER A 37 8.13 3.86 3.91
C SER A 37 7.95 2.41 4.39
N GLN A 38 8.85 1.52 3.95
CA GLN A 38 8.80 0.14 4.42
C GLN A 38 8.88 0.07 5.93
N SER A 39 9.77 0.86 6.52
CA SER A 39 9.91 0.88 7.97
C SER A 39 8.63 1.34 8.65
N GLU A 40 8.01 2.36 8.10
CA GLU A 40 6.76 2.87 8.65
C GLU A 40 5.65 1.84 8.53
N LEU A 41 5.60 1.13 7.42
CA LEU A 41 4.59 0.10 7.23
C LEU A 41 4.84 -1.10 8.14
N GLU A 42 6.10 -1.43 8.39
CA GLU A 42 6.41 -2.48 9.36
C GLU A 42 5.87 -2.09 10.72
N GLU A 43 6.06 -0.84 11.13
CA GLU A 43 5.53 -0.36 12.40
C GLU A 43 4.02 -0.37 12.42
N GLU A 44 3.39 0.13 11.37
CA GLU A 44 1.93 0.22 11.35
C GLU A 44 1.26 -1.14 11.39
N THR A 45 1.94 -2.16 10.88
CA THR A 45 1.38 -3.51 10.87
C THR A 45 1.79 -4.31 12.10
N GLY A 46 2.50 -3.68 13.05
CA GLY A 46 2.92 -4.37 14.25
C GLY A 46 3.97 -5.42 14.02
N GLY A 47 4.70 -5.33 12.91
CA GLY A 47 5.76 -6.28 12.61
C GLY A 47 5.28 -7.62 12.09
N VAL A 48 3.99 -7.73 11.74
CA VAL A 48 3.46 -9.02 11.28
C VAL A 48 3.77 -9.30 9.82
N VAL A 49 4.25 -8.32 9.07
CA VAL A 49 4.61 -8.53 7.67
C VAL A 49 6.10 -8.33 7.47
N SER A 50 6.66 -9.10 6.55
CA SER A 50 8.07 -8.95 6.20
C SER A 50 8.22 -7.84 5.16
N ARG A 51 9.46 -7.43 4.94
CA ARG A 51 9.74 -6.47 3.88
C ARG A 51 9.31 -7.00 2.53
N ARG A 52 9.45 -8.30 2.33
CA ARG A 52 9.05 -8.93 1.09
C ARG A 52 7.55 -8.78 0.86
N THR A 53 6.77 -8.99 1.91
CA THR A 53 5.32 -8.83 1.83
C THR A 53 4.95 -7.40 1.50
N ILE A 54 5.63 -6.45 2.13
CA ILE A 54 5.40 -5.03 1.86
C ILE A 54 5.72 -4.71 0.41
N LYS A 55 6.87 -5.20 -0.07
CA LYS A 55 7.26 -4.96 -1.44
C LYS A 55 6.23 -5.53 -2.42
N SER A 56 5.73 -6.73 -2.15
CA SER A 56 4.72 -7.33 -3.00
C SER A 56 3.44 -6.51 -3.03
N ALA A 57 3.04 -5.97 -1.88
CA ALA A 57 1.86 -5.11 -1.83
C ALA A 57 2.05 -3.86 -2.67
N LEU A 58 3.23 -3.25 -2.59
CA LEU A 58 3.50 -2.05 -3.38
C LEU A 58 3.54 -2.37 -4.87
N GLU A 59 4.02 -3.55 -5.23
CA GLU A 59 4.03 -3.96 -6.63
C GLU A 59 2.62 -4.11 -7.19
N VAL A 60 1.69 -4.60 -6.37
CA VAL A 60 0.29 -4.69 -6.80
C VAL A 60 -0.23 -3.30 -7.15
N LEU A 61 0.04 -2.32 -6.30
CA LEU A 61 -0.44 -0.96 -6.55
C LEU A 61 0.25 -0.34 -7.76
N ALA A 62 1.53 -0.64 -7.96
CA ALA A 62 2.24 -0.14 -9.12
C ALA A 62 1.69 -0.75 -10.40
N ASP A 63 1.36 -2.03 -10.38
CA ASP A 63 0.77 -2.69 -11.53
C ASP A 63 -0.60 -2.11 -11.87
N GLU A 64 -1.30 -1.59 -10.87
CA GLU A 64 -2.58 -0.95 -11.09
C GLU A 64 -2.44 0.50 -11.57
N GLY A 65 -1.20 1.00 -11.63
CA GLY A 65 -0.97 2.36 -12.08
C GLY A 65 -1.25 3.42 -11.02
N LEU A 66 -1.29 3.03 -9.75
CA LEU A 66 -1.63 3.96 -8.68
C LEU A 66 -0.41 4.60 -8.04
N VAL A 67 0.72 3.92 -8.06
CA VAL A 67 1.93 4.41 -7.41
C VAL A 67 3.14 4.18 -8.31
N GLN A 68 4.20 4.91 -8.02
CA GLN A 68 5.45 4.78 -8.77
C GLN A 68 6.61 4.99 -7.81
N GLY A 69 7.60 4.10 -7.90
CA GLY A 69 8.81 4.25 -7.12
C GLY A 69 9.71 5.30 -7.73
N VAL A 70 10.27 6.16 -6.89
CA VAL A 70 11.23 7.17 -7.31
C VAL A 70 12.50 6.90 -6.53
N GLN A 71 13.56 6.57 -7.26
CA GLN A 71 14.80 6.16 -6.62
C GLN A 71 15.32 7.25 -5.70
N GLY A 72 15.67 6.86 -4.49
CA GLY A 72 16.20 7.79 -3.51
C GLY A 72 15.14 8.63 -2.80
N LYS A 73 13.88 8.52 -3.20
CA LYS A 73 12.83 9.35 -2.61
C LYS A 73 11.66 8.57 -2.05
N GLY A 74 11.37 7.38 -2.58
CA GLY A 74 10.31 6.54 -2.08
C GLY A 74 9.27 6.24 -3.13
N VAL A 75 8.10 5.82 -2.68
CA VAL A 75 6.99 5.44 -3.57
C VAL A 75 5.91 6.52 -3.46
N PHE A 76 5.49 7.03 -4.60
CA PHE A 76 4.55 8.16 -4.65
C PHE A 76 3.26 7.76 -5.33
N VAL A 77 2.16 8.36 -4.88
CA VAL A 77 0.86 8.16 -5.49
C VAL A 77 0.80 8.97 -6.78
N ILE A 78 0.42 8.32 -7.89
CA ILE A 78 0.37 8.98 -9.18
C ILE A 78 -1.04 9.03 -9.77
N ALA A 79 -1.98 8.26 -9.20
CA ALA A 79 -3.34 8.26 -9.73
C ALA A 79 -4.30 7.73 -8.67
N LEU A 80 -5.58 8.03 -8.82
CA LEU A 80 -6.62 7.49 -7.97
C LEU A 80 -7.11 6.16 -8.51
N PRO A 81 -7.56 5.25 -7.64
CA PRO A 81 -8.12 3.98 -8.09
C PRO A 81 -9.34 4.20 -8.94
N ALA A 82 -9.35 3.61 -10.13
CA ALA A 82 -10.45 3.81 -11.07
C ALA A 82 -11.74 3.19 -10.59
N GLY A 83 -11.64 2.08 -9.89
CA GLY A 83 -12.85 1.39 -9.45
C GLY A 83 -13.54 2.04 -8.29
N GLY A 84 -13.01 3.13 -7.79
CA GLY A 84 -13.58 3.77 -6.64
C GLY A 84 -14.95 4.33 -6.88
N GLN A 85 -15.23 4.59 -8.14
CA GLN A 85 -16.51 5.05 -8.37
C GLN A 85 -17.38 3.91 -8.56
N SER A 86 -18.03 3.58 -8.33
CA SER A 86 -18.93 2.54 -8.61
C SER A 86 -20.30 3.01 -8.41
#